data_dbcd48075a7bac7c1d5e697a7c14853a
#
_entry.id   dbcd48075a7bac7c1d5e697a7c14853a
#
_cell.length_a   1.000
_cell.length_b   1.000
_cell.length_c   1.000
_cell.angle_alpha   90.00
_cell.angle_beta   90.00
_cell.angle_gamma   90.00
#
_symmetry.space_group_name_H-M   'P 1'
#
loop_
_entity.id
_entity.type
_entity.pdbx_description
1 polymer ?
#
loop_
_entity_poly.entity_id
_entity_poly.type
_entity_poly.pdbx_seq_one_letter_code
_entity_poly.pdbx_strand_id
1 'polypeptide(L)'
;MNQFHTRVCPRLLISLSLLTSLPAAACAKVRVAVCQILVIDGDREGNFRRIEYALQTAGEKHADIATFPESSILGWENPDAHKSAAPIPGPDSDRIAALAKQYGLMIAIGLDEKDGDKLYDSAILVDKHGKLLWKHRKLNVLPELMDPPYAKGDVESINVVDTEFGRIGVVICADTFSDEYANRVASLKPDLMLVPYGWAETVDKWPAHERDLEQLVVSRAKIWKCPVVGTDLVGEMTHGPWTGRTYGGGSVVADGSGNVLAILRDRDTEVRVLDLPIRRAKH
;
A
#
# COMPACT_ATOMS: atom_id res chain seq x y z
N MET A 1 -84.51 -33.72 -30.23
CA MET A 1 -83.22 -34.32 -29.78
C MET A 1 -82.13 -33.24 -29.98
N ASN A 2 -81.91 -32.41 -28.94
CA ASN A 2 -80.90 -31.35 -28.93
C ASN A 2 -79.71 -31.77 -28.11
N GLN A 3 -78.53 -31.85 -28.74
CA GLN A 3 -77.25 -32.08 -28.12
C GLN A 3 -76.62 -30.72 -27.77
N PHE A 4 -76.45 -30.48 -26.47
CA PHE A 4 -75.67 -29.35 -25.96
C PHE A 4 -74.18 -29.70 -25.94
N HIS A 5 -73.35 -28.98 -26.69
CA HIS A 5 -71.91 -29.06 -26.61
C HIS A 5 -71.41 -28.02 -25.61
N THR A 6 -70.92 -28.49 -24.49
CA THR A 6 -70.21 -27.65 -23.50
C THR A 6 -68.76 -27.47 -23.97
N ARG A 7 -68.39 -26.20 -24.29
CA ARG A 7 -67.00 -25.79 -24.59
C ARG A 7 -66.29 -25.59 -23.25
N VAL A 8 -65.25 -26.38 -23.02
CA VAL A 8 -64.30 -26.19 -21.91
C VAL A 8 -63.26 -25.19 -22.32
N CYS A 9 -63.14 -24.06 -21.59
CA CYS A 9 -62.16 -23.02 -21.78
C CYS A 9 -60.86 -23.37 -21.04
N PRO A 10 -59.68 -23.45 -21.67
CA PRO A 10 -58.43 -23.72 -20.96
C PRO A 10 -58.00 -22.50 -20.15
N ARG A 11 -57.85 -22.64 -18.85
CA ARG A 11 -57.27 -21.63 -17.97
C ARG A 11 -55.77 -21.56 -18.24
N LEU A 12 -55.34 -20.41 -18.75
CA LEU A 12 -53.92 -20.06 -18.89
C LEU A 12 -53.31 -19.74 -17.53
N LEU A 13 -52.47 -20.61 -16.99
CA LEU A 13 -51.68 -20.37 -15.79
C LEU A 13 -50.50 -19.48 -16.16
N ILE A 14 -50.58 -18.20 -15.86
CA ILE A 14 -49.43 -17.29 -15.96
C ILE A 14 -48.56 -17.50 -14.70
N SER A 15 -47.44 -18.19 -14.84
CA SER A 15 -46.44 -18.28 -13.79
C SER A 15 -45.64 -16.98 -13.70
N LEU A 16 -45.90 -16.21 -12.64
CA LEU A 16 -45.17 -14.98 -12.34
C LEU A 16 -43.83 -15.37 -11.72
N SER A 17 -42.75 -15.38 -12.54
CA SER A 17 -41.38 -15.59 -12.03
C SER A 17 -40.94 -14.30 -11.30
N LEU A 18 -40.92 -14.34 -9.98
CA LEU A 18 -40.25 -13.31 -9.18
C LEU A 18 -38.73 -13.41 -9.43
N LEU A 19 -38.19 -12.53 -10.27
CA LEU A 19 -36.77 -12.25 -10.33
C LEU A 19 -36.40 -11.51 -9.03
N THR A 20 -35.90 -12.23 -8.05
CA THR A 20 -35.22 -11.65 -6.88
C THR A 20 -33.90 -11.06 -7.37
N SER A 21 -33.86 -9.77 -7.64
CA SER A 21 -32.61 -9.05 -7.82
C SER A 21 -31.81 -9.12 -6.51
N LEU A 22 -30.74 -9.92 -6.49
CA LEU A 22 -29.75 -9.86 -5.42
C LEU A 22 -29.22 -8.42 -5.35
N PRO A 23 -29.25 -7.80 -4.17
CA PRO A 23 -28.68 -6.46 -4.02
C PRO A 23 -27.19 -6.54 -4.41
N ALA A 24 -26.78 -5.73 -5.37
CA ALA A 24 -25.37 -5.54 -5.68
C ALA A 24 -24.65 -5.19 -4.36
N ALA A 25 -23.59 -5.91 -4.02
CA ALA A 25 -22.80 -5.62 -2.83
C ALA A 25 -22.39 -4.15 -2.92
N ALA A 26 -22.84 -3.34 -1.96
CA ALA A 26 -22.47 -1.93 -1.92
C ALA A 26 -20.96 -1.84 -1.81
N CYS A 27 -20.30 -1.31 -2.85
CA CYS A 27 -18.88 -1.07 -2.85
C CYS A 27 -18.60 0.00 -1.80
N ALA A 28 -18.00 -0.40 -0.66
CA ALA A 28 -17.56 0.57 0.33
C ALA A 28 -16.38 1.36 -0.27
N LYS A 29 -16.29 2.63 0.06
CA LYS A 29 -15.15 3.47 -0.34
C LYS A 29 -14.25 3.67 0.87
N VAL A 30 -12.94 3.70 0.63
CA VAL A 30 -11.93 4.16 1.60
C VAL A 30 -11.18 5.32 0.97
N ARG A 31 -10.93 6.36 1.75
CA ARG A 31 -10.18 7.54 1.32
C ARG A 31 -8.71 7.35 1.69
N VAL A 32 -7.86 7.18 0.68
CA VAL A 32 -6.43 6.94 0.90
C VAL A 32 -5.63 8.17 0.47
N ALA A 33 -4.84 8.71 1.38
CA ALA A 33 -3.83 9.72 1.11
C ALA A 33 -2.52 9.04 0.70
N VAL A 34 -2.10 9.27 -0.53
CA VAL A 34 -0.78 8.88 -1.04
C VAL A 34 0.18 10.02 -0.71
N CYS A 35 1.09 9.79 0.23
CA CYS A 35 2.02 10.79 0.76
C CYS A 35 3.40 10.61 0.13
N GLN A 36 3.57 11.10 -1.09
CA GLN A 36 4.85 11.15 -1.79
C GLN A 36 5.68 12.28 -1.18
N ILE A 37 6.59 11.95 -0.27
CA ILE A 37 7.39 12.92 0.48
C ILE A 37 8.85 12.92 0.03
N LEU A 38 9.53 14.04 0.28
CA LEU A 38 10.99 14.09 0.22
C LEU A 38 11.55 13.35 1.43
N VAL A 39 12.46 12.39 1.17
CA VAL A 39 13.24 11.73 2.21
C VAL A 39 14.70 12.13 2.04
N ILE A 40 15.32 12.57 3.13
CA ILE A 40 16.75 12.92 3.17
C ILE A 40 17.43 11.92 4.10
N ASP A 41 18.48 11.28 3.58
CA ASP A 41 19.24 10.26 4.30
C ASP A 41 19.76 10.81 5.63
N GLY A 42 19.49 10.10 6.73
CA GLY A 42 19.91 10.46 8.08
C GLY A 42 19.20 11.64 8.73
N ASP A 43 18.37 12.42 8.01
CA ASP A 43 17.63 13.57 8.55
C ASP A 43 16.34 13.13 9.27
N ARG A 44 16.48 12.27 10.29
CA ARG A 44 15.34 11.73 11.06
C ARG A 44 14.31 12.79 11.43
N GLU A 45 14.75 13.89 12.05
CA GLU A 45 13.83 14.92 12.51
C GLU A 45 13.20 15.72 11.36
N GLY A 46 13.94 15.96 10.29
CA GLY A 46 13.39 16.57 9.08
C GLY A 46 12.39 15.67 8.39
N ASN A 47 12.68 14.38 8.28
CA ASN A 47 11.78 13.40 7.69
C ASN A 47 10.49 13.28 8.53
N PHE A 48 10.58 13.25 9.85
CA PHE A 48 9.39 13.30 10.71
C PHE A 48 8.55 14.57 10.53
N ARG A 49 9.18 15.76 10.36
CA ARG A 49 8.44 16.99 10.06
C ARG A 49 7.70 16.89 8.72
N ARG A 50 8.30 16.26 7.70
CA ARG A 50 7.67 16.06 6.38
C ARG A 50 6.52 15.07 6.46
N ILE A 51 6.68 13.99 7.24
CA ILE A 51 5.62 13.02 7.55
C ILE A 51 4.45 13.73 8.24
N GLU A 52 4.73 14.52 9.27
CA GLU A 52 3.70 15.25 10.02
C GLU A 52 2.93 16.25 9.15
N TYR A 53 3.64 17.01 8.30
CA TYR A 53 3.02 17.92 7.33
C TYR A 53 2.09 17.18 6.34
N ALA A 54 2.54 16.02 5.86
CA ALA A 54 1.72 15.18 4.97
C ALA A 54 0.48 14.63 5.70
N LEU A 55 0.60 14.22 6.95
CA LEU A 55 -0.52 13.75 7.78
C LEU A 55 -1.52 14.87 8.07
N GLN A 56 -1.04 16.10 8.36
CA GLN A 56 -1.92 17.26 8.49
C GLN A 56 -2.73 17.47 7.21
N THR A 57 -2.07 17.47 6.05
CA THR A 57 -2.73 17.64 4.74
C THR A 57 -3.74 16.51 4.47
N ALA A 58 -3.40 15.26 4.82
CA ALA A 58 -4.30 14.12 4.69
C ALA A 58 -5.53 14.25 5.59
N GLY A 59 -5.34 14.69 6.84
CA GLY A 59 -6.42 14.94 7.81
C GLY A 59 -7.36 16.04 7.35
N GLU A 60 -6.84 17.19 6.88
CA GLU A 60 -7.63 18.29 6.33
C GLU A 60 -8.48 17.85 5.13
N LYS A 61 -8.00 16.88 4.35
CA LYS A 61 -8.72 16.28 3.23
C LYS A 61 -9.58 15.07 3.64
N HIS A 62 -9.75 14.82 4.94
CA HIS A 62 -10.56 13.72 5.50
C HIS A 62 -10.18 12.34 4.94
N ALA A 63 -8.90 12.02 4.85
CA ALA A 63 -8.45 10.69 4.52
C ALA A 63 -8.76 9.71 5.67
N ASP A 64 -8.92 8.43 5.34
CA ASP A 64 -9.05 7.34 6.32
C ASP A 64 -7.69 6.70 6.59
N ILE A 65 -6.88 6.60 5.53
CA ILE A 65 -5.55 5.96 5.54
C ILE A 65 -4.54 6.91 4.90
N ALA A 66 -3.36 7.04 5.49
CA ALA A 66 -2.20 7.70 4.89
C ALA A 66 -1.11 6.66 4.61
N THR A 67 -0.54 6.67 3.40
CA THR A 67 0.53 5.78 3.00
C THR A 67 1.80 6.55 2.71
N PHE A 68 2.93 6.00 3.15
CA PHE A 68 4.25 6.60 3.04
C PHE A 68 5.23 5.66 2.33
N PRO A 69 6.35 6.20 1.80
CA PRO A 69 7.38 5.41 1.14
C PRO A 69 8.14 4.44 2.04
N GLU A 70 9.00 3.65 1.40
CA GLU A 70 10.03 2.81 2.00
C GLU A 70 11.05 3.68 2.75
N SER A 71 11.59 3.17 3.89
CA SER A 71 12.61 3.82 4.72
C SER A 71 12.41 5.33 4.92
N SER A 72 11.17 5.74 5.16
CA SER A 72 10.74 7.16 5.20
C SER A 72 11.41 7.99 6.30
N ILE A 73 12.12 7.36 7.25
CA ILE A 73 12.72 8.04 8.42
C ILE A 73 14.21 8.25 8.27
N LEU A 74 14.95 7.23 7.78
CA LEU A 74 16.41 7.28 7.73
C LEU A 74 16.97 7.31 6.30
N GLY A 75 16.13 7.01 5.30
CA GLY A 75 16.56 6.82 3.91
C GLY A 75 16.96 5.38 3.62
N TRP A 76 16.61 4.90 2.44
CA TRP A 76 16.83 3.52 2.01
C TRP A 76 18.30 3.28 1.68
N GLU A 77 18.80 2.08 2.05
CA GLU A 77 20.21 1.65 1.89
C GLU A 77 21.21 2.61 2.57
N ASN A 78 20.77 3.30 3.62
CA ASN A 78 21.63 4.17 4.40
C ASN A 78 22.41 3.35 5.46
N PRO A 79 23.75 3.20 5.35
CA PRO A 79 24.53 2.39 6.29
C PRO A 79 24.52 2.93 7.73
N ASP A 80 24.26 4.23 7.92
CA ASP A 80 24.13 4.80 9.27
C ASP A 80 22.88 4.29 10.00
N ALA A 81 21.92 3.70 9.29
CA ALA A 81 20.76 3.02 9.92
C ALA A 81 21.20 1.86 10.83
N HIS A 82 22.33 1.20 10.56
CA HIS A 82 22.89 0.18 11.47
C HIS A 82 23.13 0.68 12.90
N LYS A 83 23.41 1.97 13.06
CA LYS A 83 23.67 2.62 14.36
C LYS A 83 22.45 3.36 14.87
N SER A 84 21.62 3.90 13.97
CA SER A 84 20.58 4.86 14.31
C SER A 84 19.16 4.29 14.28
N ALA A 85 18.91 3.18 13.59
CA ALA A 85 17.58 2.57 13.54
C ALA A 85 17.13 2.08 14.93
N ALA A 86 15.84 2.24 15.19
CA ALA A 86 15.19 1.82 16.42
C ALA A 86 14.54 0.43 16.26
N PRO A 87 14.26 -0.30 17.36
CA PRO A 87 13.45 -1.50 17.30
C PRO A 87 11.97 -1.16 16.97
N ILE A 88 11.21 -2.16 16.52
CA ILE A 88 9.76 -2.07 16.36
C ILE A 88 9.10 -3.18 17.22
N PRO A 89 8.29 -2.83 18.26
CA PRO A 89 7.97 -1.47 18.77
C PRO A 89 9.19 -0.72 19.33
N GLY A 90 9.16 0.61 19.23
CA GLY A 90 10.20 1.48 19.75
C GLY A 90 10.02 2.94 19.33
N PRO A 91 11.00 3.82 19.62
CA PRO A 91 10.80 5.27 19.53
C PRO A 91 10.19 5.78 18.22
N ASP A 92 10.63 5.25 17.08
CA ASP A 92 10.13 5.69 15.77
C ASP A 92 8.69 5.21 15.53
N SER A 93 8.41 3.93 15.78
CA SER A 93 7.06 3.38 15.66
C SER A 93 6.10 4.00 16.68
N ASP A 94 6.55 4.32 17.89
CA ASP A 94 5.74 4.97 18.93
C ASP A 94 5.39 6.41 18.51
N ARG A 95 6.34 7.13 17.88
CA ARG A 95 6.07 8.45 17.31
C ARG A 95 5.06 8.40 16.15
N ILE A 96 5.17 7.41 15.25
CA ILE A 96 4.16 7.19 14.20
C ILE A 96 2.79 6.85 14.82
N ALA A 97 2.76 6.02 15.87
CA ALA A 97 1.53 5.69 16.58
C ALA A 97 0.87 6.92 17.24
N ALA A 98 1.67 7.81 17.81
CA ALA A 98 1.19 9.07 18.35
C ALA A 98 0.61 9.99 17.26
N LEU A 99 1.27 10.09 16.10
CA LEU A 99 0.79 10.86 14.95
C LEU A 99 -0.51 10.25 14.37
N ALA A 100 -0.60 8.92 14.27
CA ALA A 100 -1.82 8.25 13.84
C ALA A 100 -3.01 8.64 14.73
N LYS A 101 -2.83 8.63 16.03
CA LYS A 101 -3.84 9.05 17.01
C LYS A 101 -4.14 10.55 16.93
N GLN A 102 -3.12 11.38 16.78
CA GLN A 102 -3.26 12.84 16.71
C GLN A 102 -4.13 13.27 15.52
N TYR A 103 -3.88 12.68 14.35
CA TYR A 103 -4.58 13.02 13.11
C TYR A 103 -5.81 12.14 12.83
N GLY A 104 -6.05 11.10 13.65
CA GLY A 104 -7.18 10.18 13.49
C GLY A 104 -7.11 9.33 12.21
N LEU A 105 -5.90 9.02 11.74
CA LEU A 105 -5.63 8.32 10.48
C LEU A 105 -4.99 6.95 10.73
N MET A 106 -5.36 5.94 9.95
CA MET A 106 -4.54 4.75 9.81
C MET A 106 -3.28 5.10 9.00
N ILE A 107 -2.11 4.61 9.41
CA ILE A 107 -0.83 4.91 8.73
C ILE A 107 -0.16 3.62 8.30
N ALA A 108 0.22 3.55 7.01
CA ALA A 108 1.15 2.56 6.47
C ALA A 108 2.45 3.25 6.07
N ILE A 109 3.60 2.82 6.59
CA ILE A 109 4.88 3.49 6.39
C ILE A 109 6.04 2.51 6.42
N GLY A 110 7.00 2.69 5.50
CA GLY A 110 8.29 2.01 5.52
C GLY A 110 9.28 2.71 6.46
N LEU A 111 10.04 1.94 7.22
CA LEU A 111 11.07 2.43 8.15
C LEU A 111 12.11 1.34 8.42
N ASP A 112 13.30 1.77 8.84
CA ASP A 112 14.39 0.88 9.22
C ASP A 112 14.17 0.33 10.62
N GLU A 113 14.38 -0.98 10.81
CA GLU A 113 14.20 -1.67 12.08
C GLU A 113 15.50 -2.30 12.57
N LYS A 114 15.90 -2.01 13.79
CA LYS A 114 16.99 -2.70 14.47
C LYS A 114 16.44 -3.81 15.37
N ASP A 115 16.91 -5.05 15.17
CA ASP A 115 16.57 -6.19 16.02
C ASP A 115 17.86 -6.98 16.35
N GLY A 116 18.35 -6.82 17.58
CA GLY A 116 19.67 -7.28 17.97
C GLY A 116 20.76 -6.66 17.10
N ASP A 117 21.57 -7.49 16.45
CA ASP A 117 22.64 -7.04 15.54
C ASP A 117 22.17 -6.84 14.11
N LYS A 118 20.92 -7.20 13.79
CA LYS A 118 20.38 -7.14 12.44
C LYS A 118 19.65 -5.83 12.18
N LEU A 119 19.82 -5.32 10.97
CA LEU A 119 19.03 -4.23 10.41
C LEU A 119 18.04 -4.82 9.39
N TYR A 120 16.79 -4.40 9.45
CA TYR A 120 15.74 -4.79 8.51
C TYR A 120 15.13 -3.55 7.86
N ASP A 121 14.83 -3.66 6.59
CA ASP A 121 13.88 -2.79 5.92
C ASP A 121 12.48 -3.30 6.25
N SER A 122 11.71 -2.50 6.97
CA SER A 122 10.43 -2.88 7.55
C SER A 122 9.32 -1.91 7.16
N ALA A 123 8.09 -2.38 7.18
CA ALA A 123 6.91 -1.53 7.09
C ALA A 123 5.94 -1.85 8.21
N ILE A 124 5.23 -0.83 8.68
CA ILE A 124 4.22 -0.97 9.72
C ILE A 124 2.86 -0.46 9.26
N LEU A 125 1.81 -1.06 9.81
CA LEU A 125 0.44 -0.58 9.74
C LEU A 125 -0.03 -0.24 11.15
N VAL A 126 -0.41 1.00 11.37
CA VAL A 126 -0.89 1.53 12.66
C VAL A 126 -2.29 2.05 12.48
N ASP A 127 -3.22 1.70 13.39
CA ASP A 127 -4.59 2.22 13.33
C ASP A 127 -4.70 3.66 13.85
N LYS A 128 -5.84 4.28 13.62
CA LYS A 128 -6.15 5.65 14.06
C LYS A 128 -6.16 5.87 15.58
N HIS A 129 -6.05 4.79 16.37
CA HIS A 129 -5.93 4.84 17.83
C HIS A 129 -4.48 4.70 18.30
N GLY A 130 -3.54 4.55 17.37
CA GLY A 130 -2.11 4.37 17.63
C GLY A 130 -1.72 2.94 17.95
N LYS A 131 -2.57 1.94 17.64
CA LYS A 131 -2.23 0.54 17.81
C LYS A 131 -1.46 0.03 16.60
N LEU A 132 -0.28 -0.54 16.83
CA LEU A 132 0.44 -1.29 15.82
C LEU A 132 -0.35 -2.55 15.47
N LEU A 133 -0.91 -2.60 14.25
CA LEU A 133 -1.70 -3.71 13.75
C LEU A 133 -0.82 -4.77 13.09
N TRP A 134 0.20 -4.34 12.37
CA TRP A 134 1.04 -5.21 11.56
C TRP A 134 2.46 -4.67 11.40
N LYS A 135 3.42 -5.58 11.26
CA LYS A 135 4.80 -5.31 10.86
C LYS A 135 5.20 -6.33 9.81
N HIS A 136 5.77 -5.86 8.70
CA HIS A 136 6.37 -6.66 7.66
C HIS A 136 7.85 -6.33 7.54
N ARG A 137 8.71 -7.32 7.40
CA ARG A 137 10.14 -7.19 7.08
C ARG A 137 10.34 -7.60 5.62
N LYS A 138 11.00 -6.79 4.85
CA LYS A 138 11.27 -7.02 3.43
C LYS A 138 11.96 -8.37 3.20
N LEU A 139 11.48 -9.09 2.21
CA LEU A 139 11.95 -10.42 1.85
C LEU A 139 13.00 -10.37 0.74
N ASN A 140 12.74 -9.52 -0.25
CA ASN A 140 13.61 -9.36 -1.40
C ASN A 140 14.51 -8.13 -1.20
N VAL A 141 15.53 -8.29 -0.36
CA VAL A 141 16.58 -7.29 -0.15
C VAL A 141 17.60 -7.35 -1.29
N LEU A 142 18.30 -6.24 -1.55
CA LEU A 142 19.35 -6.11 -2.56
C LEU A 142 20.72 -6.03 -1.85
N PRO A 143 21.30 -7.17 -1.47
CA PRO A 143 22.43 -7.21 -0.53
C PRO A 143 23.71 -6.55 -1.06
N GLU A 144 23.79 -6.31 -2.37
CA GLU A 144 24.92 -5.63 -3.01
C GLU A 144 24.92 -4.13 -2.83
N LEU A 145 23.85 -3.53 -2.30
CA LEU A 145 23.71 -2.07 -2.22
C LEU A 145 24.23 -1.48 -0.92
N MET A 146 24.34 -2.27 0.15
CA MET A 146 24.82 -1.81 1.46
C MET A 146 25.67 -2.88 2.14
N ASP A 147 26.70 -2.47 2.88
CA ASP A 147 27.56 -3.35 3.68
C ASP A 147 27.63 -2.85 5.14
N PRO A 148 27.18 -3.65 6.15
CA PRO A 148 26.45 -4.91 6.01
C PRO A 148 25.06 -4.71 5.39
N PRO A 149 24.52 -5.72 4.65
CA PRO A 149 23.23 -5.59 4.02
C PRO A 149 22.07 -5.68 5.02
N TYR A 150 20.86 -5.30 4.59
CA TYR A 150 19.64 -5.64 5.31
C TYR A 150 19.50 -7.15 5.50
N ALA A 151 19.03 -7.56 6.67
CA ALA A 151 18.59 -8.93 6.92
C ALA A 151 17.24 -9.18 6.24
N LYS A 152 17.06 -10.39 5.71
CA LYS A 152 15.79 -10.81 5.11
C LYS A 152 14.73 -11.10 6.16
N GLY A 153 13.48 -10.72 5.85
CA GLY A 153 12.31 -11.16 6.57
C GLY A 153 12.00 -12.64 6.33
N ASP A 154 10.88 -13.10 6.90
CA ASP A 154 10.38 -14.46 6.73
C ASP A 154 9.17 -14.45 5.78
N VAL A 155 9.17 -15.30 4.77
CA VAL A 155 8.07 -15.44 3.80
C VAL A 155 6.75 -15.79 4.46
N GLU A 156 6.78 -16.53 5.57
CA GLU A 156 5.59 -16.85 6.38
C GLU A 156 4.97 -15.61 7.03
N SER A 157 5.73 -14.50 7.13
CA SER A 157 5.23 -13.21 7.62
C SER A 157 4.31 -12.48 6.64
N ILE A 158 4.27 -12.88 5.34
CA ILE A 158 3.29 -12.29 4.40
C ILE A 158 1.88 -12.61 4.89
N ASN A 159 1.13 -11.59 5.24
CA ASN A 159 -0.22 -11.71 5.76
C ASN A 159 -1.06 -10.47 5.45
N VAL A 160 -2.34 -10.52 5.76
CA VAL A 160 -3.29 -9.41 5.70
C VAL A 160 -3.94 -9.24 7.07
N VAL A 161 -4.33 -8.02 7.38
CA VAL A 161 -4.94 -7.67 8.67
C VAL A 161 -6.38 -7.24 8.44
N ASP A 162 -7.30 -7.79 9.22
CA ASP A 162 -8.70 -7.36 9.23
C ASP A 162 -8.80 -5.99 9.91
N THR A 163 -9.35 -5.02 9.20
CA THR A 163 -9.53 -3.65 9.67
C THR A 163 -10.96 -3.18 9.44
N GLU A 164 -11.31 -2.01 9.97
CA GLU A 164 -12.60 -1.37 9.68
C GLU A 164 -12.82 -1.07 8.18
N PHE A 165 -11.74 -1.01 7.40
CA PHE A 165 -11.76 -0.75 5.95
C PHE A 165 -11.67 -2.02 5.10
N GLY A 166 -11.62 -3.21 5.71
CA GLY A 166 -11.44 -4.50 5.05
C GLY A 166 -10.08 -5.10 5.34
N ARG A 167 -9.69 -6.10 4.55
CA ARG A 167 -8.45 -6.85 4.70
C ARG A 167 -7.30 -6.10 4.01
N ILE A 168 -6.40 -5.53 4.78
CA ILE A 168 -5.29 -4.73 4.29
C ILE A 168 -4.00 -5.53 4.38
N GLY A 169 -3.23 -5.59 3.29
CA GLY A 169 -1.88 -6.13 3.25
C GLY A 169 -0.84 -5.05 3.00
N VAL A 170 0.37 -5.29 3.50
CA VAL A 170 1.55 -4.45 3.24
C VAL A 170 2.70 -5.35 2.84
N VAL A 171 3.35 -5.03 1.73
CA VAL A 171 4.63 -5.60 1.26
C VAL A 171 5.50 -4.46 0.78
N ILE A 172 6.83 -4.65 0.68
CA ILE A 172 7.76 -3.55 0.43
C ILE A 172 8.41 -3.72 -0.95
N CYS A 173 8.28 -2.72 -1.82
CA CYS A 173 9.06 -2.48 -3.03
C CYS A 173 9.42 -3.78 -3.80
N ALA A 174 10.66 -4.24 -3.71
CA ALA A 174 11.18 -5.41 -4.42
C ALA A 174 10.50 -6.74 -4.04
N ASP A 175 9.73 -6.81 -2.96
CA ASP A 175 8.87 -7.99 -2.69
C ASP A 175 7.86 -8.20 -3.82
N THR A 176 7.46 -7.11 -4.47
CA THR A 176 6.54 -7.15 -5.60
C THR A 176 7.15 -7.73 -6.89
N PHE A 177 8.47 -7.93 -6.96
CA PHE A 177 9.13 -8.53 -8.14
C PHE A 177 8.93 -10.05 -8.19
N SER A 178 8.69 -10.69 -7.04
CA SER A 178 8.52 -12.14 -6.94
C SER A 178 7.08 -12.56 -7.23
N ASP A 179 6.89 -13.41 -8.23
CA ASP A 179 5.59 -14.01 -8.51
C ASP A 179 5.17 -15.00 -7.41
N GLU A 180 6.12 -15.65 -6.73
CA GLU A 180 5.85 -16.48 -5.57
C GLU A 180 5.19 -15.67 -4.44
N TYR A 181 5.79 -14.53 -4.08
CA TYR A 181 5.23 -13.66 -3.05
C TYR A 181 3.89 -13.04 -3.49
N ALA A 182 3.79 -12.65 -4.77
CA ALA A 182 2.53 -12.14 -5.31
C ALA A 182 1.40 -13.18 -5.24
N ASN A 183 1.68 -14.45 -5.55
CA ASN A 183 0.70 -15.54 -5.46
C ASN A 183 0.31 -15.82 -4.00
N ARG A 184 1.28 -15.76 -3.06
CA ARG A 184 0.98 -15.89 -1.63
C ARG A 184 0.05 -14.77 -1.16
N VAL A 185 0.32 -13.50 -1.49
CA VAL A 185 -0.59 -12.38 -1.20
C VAL A 185 -1.97 -12.62 -1.81
N ALA A 186 -2.05 -13.05 -3.08
CA ALA A 186 -3.33 -13.32 -3.74
C ALA A 186 -4.16 -14.41 -3.02
N SER A 187 -3.51 -15.43 -2.46
CA SER A 187 -4.18 -16.49 -1.70
C SER A 187 -4.84 -15.98 -0.41
N LEU A 188 -4.34 -14.88 0.15
CA LEU A 188 -4.87 -14.22 1.33
C LEU A 188 -6.09 -13.33 1.02
N LYS A 189 -6.39 -13.09 -0.25
CA LYS A 189 -7.55 -12.30 -0.73
C LYS A 189 -7.64 -10.92 -0.05
N PRO A 190 -6.64 -10.04 -0.21
CA PRO A 190 -6.70 -8.69 0.33
C PRO A 190 -7.83 -7.88 -0.33
N ASP A 191 -8.38 -6.91 0.39
CA ASP A 191 -9.28 -5.89 -0.15
C ASP A 191 -8.53 -4.63 -0.59
N LEU A 192 -7.32 -4.41 -0.04
CA LEU A 192 -6.42 -3.30 -0.36
C LEU A 192 -4.97 -3.71 -0.08
N MET A 193 -4.07 -3.36 -0.99
CA MET A 193 -2.63 -3.51 -0.79
C MET A 193 -1.95 -2.14 -0.76
N LEU A 194 -1.11 -1.94 0.25
CA LEU A 194 -0.31 -0.73 0.43
C LEU A 194 1.17 -1.12 0.27
N VAL A 195 1.85 -0.50 -0.68
CA VAL A 195 3.23 -0.87 -1.02
C VAL A 195 4.13 0.36 -0.93
N PRO A 196 4.91 0.50 0.15
CA PRO A 196 6.02 1.43 0.21
C PRO A 196 7.08 1.09 -0.84
N TYR A 197 7.51 2.08 -1.63
CA TYR A 197 8.57 1.97 -2.62
C TYR A 197 9.72 2.94 -2.31
N GLY A 198 10.93 2.52 -2.68
CA GLY A 198 12.13 3.33 -2.84
C GLY A 198 12.67 3.08 -4.25
N TRP A 199 12.04 3.70 -5.26
CA TRP A 199 12.23 3.42 -6.67
C TRP A 199 13.21 4.42 -7.29
N ALA A 200 14.49 4.01 -7.40
CA ALA A 200 15.58 4.91 -7.78
C ALA A 200 16.27 4.51 -9.09
N GLU A 201 16.52 5.48 -9.97
CA GLU A 201 17.32 5.30 -11.18
C GLU A 201 18.07 6.60 -11.54
N THR A 202 19.03 6.51 -12.48
CA THR A 202 19.69 7.68 -13.04
C THR A 202 18.69 8.58 -13.75
N VAL A 203 18.92 9.89 -13.71
CA VAL A 203 17.97 10.90 -14.23
C VAL A 203 17.64 10.68 -15.71
N ASP A 204 18.63 10.24 -16.51
CA ASP A 204 18.46 9.96 -17.94
C ASP A 204 17.57 8.75 -18.22
N LYS A 205 17.53 7.77 -17.31
CA LYS A 205 16.70 6.56 -17.44
C LYS A 205 15.37 6.68 -16.70
N TRP A 206 15.22 7.66 -15.84
CA TRP A 206 14.05 7.80 -15.00
C TRP A 206 12.71 7.73 -15.75
N PRO A 207 12.50 8.40 -16.89
CA PRO A 207 11.23 8.34 -17.61
C PRO A 207 10.80 6.92 -18.04
N ALA A 208 11.76 6.02 -18.26
CA ALA A 208 11.46 4.60 -18.51
C ALA A 208 11.17 3.87 -17.20
N HIS A 209 11.95 4.12 -16.18
CA HIS A 209 11.86 3.49 -14.88
C HIS A 209 10.56 3.83 -14.13
N GLU A 210 10.04 5.05 -14.30
CA GLU A 210 8.71 5.43 -13.82
C GLU A 210 7.60 4.58 -14.45
N ARG A 211 7.69 4.33 -15.77
CA ARG A 211 6.76 3.43 -16.46
C ARG A 211 6.86 1.98 -16.00
N ASP A 212 8.05 1.53 -15.62
CA ASP A 212 8.24 0.20 -15.06
C ASP A 212 7.53 0.06 -13.71
N LEU A 213 7.56 1.10 -12.87
CA LEU A 213 6.80 1.15 -11.61
C LEU A 213 5.29 1.09 -11.87
N GLU A 214 4.79 1.87 -12.84
CA GLU A 214 3.38 1.82 -13.24
C GLU A 214 2.97 0.41 -13.66
N GLN A 215 3.72 -0.21 -14.57
CA GLN A 215 3.43 -1.55 -15.07
C GLN A 215 3.45 -2.59 -13.95
N LEU A 216 4.39 -2.49 -13.01
CA LEU A 216 4.50 -3.37 -11.86
C LEU A 216 3.27 -3.26 -10.96
N VAL A 217 2.89 -2.05 -10.55
CA VAL A 217 1.71 -1.81 -9.70
C VAL A 217 0.44 -2.31 -10.39
N VAL A 218 0.25 -2.02 -11.68
CA VAL A 218 -0.87 -2.52 -12.50
C VAL A 218 -0.90 -4.06 -12.55
N SER A 219 0.26 -4.69 -12.76
CA SER A 219 0.39 -6.14 -12.78
C SER A 219 -0.03 -6.75 -11.44
N ARG A 220 0.44 -6.21 -10.33
CA ARG A 220 0.13 -6.69 -8.98
C ARG A 220 -1.33 -6.47 -8.62
N ALA A 221 -1.93 -5.35 -9.01
CA ALA A 221 -3.36 -5.10 -8.83
C ALA A 221 -4.23 -6.17 -9.53
N LYS A 222 -3.87 -6.57 -10.75
CA LYS A 222 -4.56 -7.66 -11.49
C LYS A 222 -4.43 -9.01 -10.81
N ILE A 223 -3.23 -9.36 -10.30
CA ILE A 223 -2.97 -10.63 -9.62
C ILE A 223 -3.73 -10.69 -8.30
N TRP A 224 -3.68 -9.62 -7.51
CA TRP A 224 -4.31 -9.55 -6.19
C TRP A 224 -5.82 -9.26 -6.25
N LYS A 225 -6.31 -8.79 -7.39
CA LYS A 225 -7.73 -8.47 -7.65
C LYS A 225 -8.30 -7.43 -6.67
N CYS A 226 -7.46 -6.55 -6.18
CA CYS A 226 -7.80 -5.45 -5.28
C CYS A 226 -7.04 -4.18 -5.67
N PRO A 227 -7.46 -3.00 -5.20
CA PRO A 227 -6.66 -1.80 -5.36
C PRO A 227 -5.26 -1.95 -4.76
N VAL A 228 -4.27 -1.38 -5.45
CA VAL A 228 -2.88 -1.29 -5.00
C VAL A 228 -2.47 0.17 -4.97
N VAL A 229 -1.93 0.59 -3.83
CA VAL A 229 -1.36 1.93 -3.65
C VAL A 229 0.15 1.77 -3.51
N GLY A 230 0.88 2.08 -4.57
CA GLY A 230 2.34 2.14 -4.58
C GLY A 230 2.78 3.57 -4.25
N THR A 231 3.41 3.75 -3.10
CA THR A 231 3.85 5.07 -2.63
C THR A 231 5.37 5.14 -2.69
N ASP A 232 5.90 5.95 -3.60
CA ASP A 232 7.33 6.20 -3.75
C ASP A 232 7.75 7.52 -3.12
N LEU A 233 9.05 7.65 -2.83
CA LEU A 233 9.65 8.87 -2.27
C LEU A 233 10.22 9.77 -3.36
N VAL A 234 10.54 10.99 -2.98
CA VAL A 234 11.35 11.93 -3.76
C VAL A 234 12.65 12.17 -3.01
N GLY A 235 13.75 12.26 -3.73
CA GLY A 235 15.06 12.53 -3.14
C GLY A 235 16.21 12.01 -3.99
N GLU A 236 17.35 11.83 -3.36
CA GLU A 236 18.55 11.30 -3.99
C GLU A 236 19.19 10.25 -3.09
N MET A 237 19.67 9.19 -3.69
CA MET A 237 20.41 8.15 -2.99
C MET A 237 21.85 8.64 -2.75
N THR A 238 22.24 8.78 -1.48
CA THR A 238 23.53 9.40 -1.12
C THR A 238 24.59 8.39 -0.71
N HIS A 239 24.24 7.10 -0.67
CA HIS A 239 25.11 6.02 -0.21
C HIS A 239 25.16 4.85 -1.19
N GLY A 240 26.18 4.01 -1.03
CA GLY A 240 26.35 2.76 -1.75
C GLY A 240 26.67 2.93 -3.24
N PRO A 241 26.61 1.83 -4.01
CA PRO A 241 26.97 1.80 -5.43
C PRO A 241 25.98 2.56 -6.33
N TRP A 242 24.80 2.92 -5.82
CA TRP A 242 23.79 3.68 -6.55
C TRP A 242 23.75 5.16 -6.18
N THR A 243 24.79 5.66 -5.49
CA THR A 243 24.92 7.09 -5.16
C THR A 243 24.68 7.97 -6.39
N GLY A 244 23.87 9.02 -6.25
CA GLY A 244 23.49 9.94 -7.31
C GLY A 244 22.27 9.51 -8.13
N ARG A 245 21.67 8.34 -7.85
CA ARG A 245 20.36 8.02 -8.41
C ARG A 245 19.27 8.83 -7.73
N THR A 246 18.27 9.18 -8.53
CA THR A 246 17.11 9.96 -8.06
C THR A 246 15.96 9.01 -7.73
N TYR A 247 15.37 9.20 -6.57
CA TYR A 247 14.01 8.73 -6.29
C TYR A 247 13.04 9.73 -6.92
N GLY A 248 12.32 9.30 -7.92
CA GLY A 248 11.54 10.21 -8.74
C GLY A 248 10.10 10.39 -8.29
N GLY A 249 9.64 9.71 -7.27
CA GLY A 249 8.20 9.71 -6.95
C GLY A 249 7.42 8.96 -8.00
N GLY A 250 6.45 9.63 -8.67
CA GLY A 250 5.60 8.93 -9.64
C GLY A 250 4.75 7.84 -8.98
N SER A 251 4.40 8.00 -7.69
CA SER A 251 3.55 7.04 -6.95
C SER A 251 2.32 6.66 -7.75
N VAL A 252 1.99 5.38 -7.78
CA VAL A 252 0.94 4.81 -8.66
C VAL A 252 -0.17 4.19 -7.84
N VAL A 253 -1.42 4.47 -8.24
CA VAL A 253 -2.60 3.80 -7.70
C VAL A 253 -3.35 3.11 -8.83
N ALA A 254 -3.60 1.80 -8.69
CA ALA A 254 -4.37 1.03 -9.65
C ALA A 254 -5.53 0.28 -8.97
N ASP A 255 -6.65 0.09 -9.67
CA ASP A 255 -7.75 -0.74 -9.21
C ASP A 255 -7.47 -2.24 -9.44
N GLY A 256 -8.29 -3.12 -8.86
CA GLY A 256 -8.14 -4.58 -8.98
C GLY A 256 -8.36 -5.13 -10.40
N SER A 257 -8.72 -4.31 -11.37
CA SER A 257 -8.79 -4.64 -12.79
C SER A 257 -7.53 -4.19 -13.53
N GLY A 258 -6.66 -3.42 -12.86
CA GLY A 258 -5.43 -2.86 -13.41
C GLY A 258 -5.63 -1.53 -14.14
N ASN A 259 -6.75 -0.83 -13.91
CA ASN A 259 -6.90 0.53 -14.39
C ASN A 259 -6.10 1.46 -13.47
N VAL A 260 -5.27 2.31 -14.04
CA VAL A 260 -4.55 3.35 -13.31
C VAL A 260 -5.54 4.42 -12.88
N LEU A 261 -5.65 4.63 -11.56
CA LEU A 261 -6.52 5.63 -10.97
C LEU A 261 -5.79 6.96 -10.76
N ALA A 262 -4.50 6.90 -10.47
CA ALA A 262 -3.63 8.08 -10.36
C ALA A 262 -2.16 7.71 -10.56
N ILE A 263 -1.42 8.67 -11.10
CA ILE A 263 0.04 8.77 -11.00
C ILE A 263 0.33 10.14 -10.38
N LEU A 264 1.18 10.18 -9.36
CA LEU A 264 1.58 11.41 -8.71
C LEU A 264 2.70 12.09 -9.51
N ARG A 265 3.03 13.32 -9.15
CA ARG A 265 4.00 14.12 -9.91
C ARG A 265 5.38 13.47 -9.92
N ASP A 266 6.02 13.57 -11.07
CA ASP A 266 7.42 13.24 -11.24
C ASP A 266 8.31 14.25 -10.51
N ARG A 267 9.24 13.75 -9.70
CA ARG A 267 10.29 14.51 -8.97
C ARG A 267 9.79 15.70 -8.15
N ASP A 268 8.56 15.59 -7.64
CA ASP A 268 7.97 16.62 -6.77
C ASP A 268 7.20 15.94 -5.62
N THR A 269 7.12 16.64 -4.49
CA THR A 269 6.34 16.15 -3.35
C THR A 269 4.85 16.35 -3.59
N GLU A 270 4.04 15.39 -3.17
CA GLU A 270 2.59 15.47 -3.33
C GLU A 270 1.84 14.67 -2.25
N VAL A 271 0.73 15.24 -1.74
CA VAL A 271 -0.26 14.50 -0.96
C VAL A 271 -1.58 14.48 -1.72
N ARG A 272 -1.89 13.33 -2.32
CA ARG A 272 -3.12 13.13 -3.09
C ARG A 272 -4.07 12.18 -2.36
N VAL A 273 -5.31 12.62 -2.15
CA VAL A 273 -6.36 11.78 -1.55
C VAL A 273 -7.28 11.26 -2.64
N LEU A 274 -7.53 9.94 -2.61
CA LEU A 274 -8.34 9.22 -3.58
C LEU A 274 -9.41 8.38 -2.87
N ASP A 275 -10.60 8.34 -3.45
CA ASP A 275 -11.67 7.42 -3.03
C ASP A 275 -11.48 6.08 -3.75
N LEU A 276 -11.03 5.05 -3.03
CA LEU A 276 -10.81 3.73 -3.58
C LEU A 276 -12.02 2.82 -3.33
N PRO A 277 -12.55 2.14 -4.36
CA PRO A 277 -13.60 1.16 -4.16
C PRO A 277 -13.02 -0.10 -3.52
N ILE A 278 -13.54 -0.47 -2.34
CA ILE A 278 -13.18 -1.71 -1.66
C ILE A 278 -14.33 -2.71 -1.76
N ARG A 279 -14.03 -3.93 -2.16
CA ARG A 279 -14.97 -5.04 -2.09
C ARG A 279 -14.89 -5.63 -0.68
N ARG A 280 -15.76 -5.20 0.23
CA ARG A 280 -15.89 -5.91 1.51
C ARG A 280 -16.44 -7.31 1.25
N ALA A 281 -15.66 -8.33 1.50
CA ALA A 281 -16.21 -9.68 1.62
C ALA A 281 -17.26 -9.65 2.76
N LYS A 282 -18.47 -10.12 2.50
CA LYS A 282 -19.43 -10.37 3.56
C LYS A 282 -18.89 -11.54 4.38
N HIS A 283 -18.42 -11.26 5.58
CA HIS A 283 -18.09 -12.29 6.58
C HIS A 283 -19.37 -12.85 7.18
#